data_aca27e7655023e54dfad1738e8f5b69b
#
_entry.id   aca27e7655023e54dfad1738e8f5b69b
#
_cell.length_a   1.000
_cell.length_b   1.000
_cell.length_c   1.000
_cell.angle_alpha   90.00
_cell.angle_beta   90.00
_cell.angle_gamma   90.00
#
_symmetry.space_group_name_H-M   'P 1'
#
loop_
_entity.id
_entity.type
_entity.pdbx_description
1 polymer ?
#
loop_
_entity_poly.entity_id
_entity_poly.type
_entity_poly.pdbx_seq_one_letter_code
_entity_poly.pdbx_strand_id
1 'polypeptide(L)'
;MNKAYLLTWNPDNWNWPDYKEKVQAVKEGKTVIEPWTSSSKQPNVGDQVFLLKNKVGIIGHGHVEKASYEAPHYDSKKAEEGQKTNHIDVKFDWLMDEIENDYISLELLESVFPKQTWRPQSSGIEIKEEYINNLEKVFQQVKSIPNTRIDFEALYTFLKNYCRRIYSDPEKAGDKKAEMEEIKKVGQTAYREFNKYGKYIEKLLPGYTVGKSTGWQNSGRLMKYFWIEIKKAGYEELAHSISISMNAYPEYNKRKGVTLSVRVEAKDSHCKKDSFFSEKEVYKIHNSILDIPINK
;
A
#
# COMPACT_ATOMS: atom_id res chain seq x y z
N MET A 1 -5.54 28.07 9.20
CA MET A 1 -5.44 26.70 8.70
C MET A 1 -5.20 25.78 9.87
N ASN A 2 -5.84 24.62 9.91
CA ASN A 2 -5.54 23.63 10.93
C ASN A 2 -4.12 23.12 10.72
N LYS A 3 -3.35 23.01 11.80
CA LYS A 3 -2.03 22.42 11.78
C LYS A 3 -2.13 20.89 11.75
N ALA A 4 -1.01 20.24 11.44
CA ALA A 4 -0.90 18.78 11.50
C ALA A 4 0.31 18.38 12.33
N TYR A 5 0.15 17.32 13.13
CA TYR A 5 1.19 16.83 14.03
C TYR A 5 1.48 15.35 13.78
N LEU A 6 2.74 14.98 13.85
CA LEU A 6 3.21 13.61 13.79
C LEU A 6 3.37 13.08 15.20
N LEU A 7 2.53 12.16 15.59
CA LEU A 7 2.69 11.38 16.81
C LEU A 7 3.48 10.11 16.51
N THR A 8 4.19 9.60 17.49
CA THR A 8 5.01 8.39 17.30
C THR A 8 4.65 7.31 18.30
N TRP A 9 4.66 6.09 17.80
CA TRP A 9 4.54 4.89 18.60
C TRP A 9 5.75 3.97 18.36
N ASN A 10 6.46 3.64 19.44
CA ASN A 10 7.50 2.64 19.43
C ASN A 10 7.05 1.43 20.25
N PRO A 11 6.71 0.29 19.63
CA PRO A 11 6.31 -0.93 20.35
C PRO A 11 7.37 -1.47 21.29
N ASP A 12 8.66 -1.20 21.02
CA ASP A 12 9.77 -1.62 21.90
C ASP A 12 9.72 -0.88 23.26
N ASN A 13 9.13 0.33 23.30
CA ASN A 13 9.02 1.14 24.53
C ASN A 13 7.67 1.01 25.22
N TRP A 14 6.61 0.79 24.47
CA TRP A 14 5.26 0.67 25.00
C TRP A 14 4.42 -0.26 24.14
N ASN A 15 4.01 -1.37 24.74
CA ASN A 15 3.04 -2.26 24.13
C ASN A 15 1.64 -1.68 24.30
N TRP A 16 0.97 -1.34 23.19
CA TRP A 16 -0.42 -0.88 23.19
C TRP A 16 -1.35 -2.10 23.26
N PRO A 17 -1.86 -2.46 24.44
CA PRO A 17 -2.42 -3.81 24.65
C PRO A 17 -3.71 -4.07 23.91
N ASP A 18 -4.53 -3.05 23.73
CA ASP A 18 -5.85 -3.10 23.05
C ASP A 18 -5.83 -2.47 21.65
N TYR A 19 -4.63 -2.43 21.02
CA TYR A 19 -4.47 -1.84 19.68
C TYR A 19 -5.37 -2.50 18.63
N LYS A 20 -5.43 -3.85 18.61
CA LYS A 20 -6.23 -4.58 17.61
C LYS A 20 -7.73 -4.34 17.77
N GLU A 21 -8.20 -4.28 19.00
CA GLU A 21 -9.59 -3.97 19.32
C GLU A 21 -9.95 -2.55 18.88
N LYS A 22 -9.03 -1.59 19.04
CA LYS A 22 -9.22 -0.21 18.60
C LYS A 22 -9.18 -0.07 17.09
N VAL A 23 -8.29 -0.78 16.40
CA VAL A 23 -8.31 -0.89 14.94
C VAL A 23 -9.66 -1.39 14.46
N GLN A 24 -10.17 -2.45 15.05
CA GLN A 24 -11.48 -3.00 14.70
C GLN A 24 -12.62 -2.02 14.99
N ALA A 25 -12.57 -1.35 16.14
CA ALA A 25 -13.58 -0.35 16.53
C ALA A 25 -13.63 0.82 15.51
N VAL A 26 -12.48 1.34 15.09
CA VAL A 26 -12.40 2.40 14.07
C VAL A 26 -12.97 1.92 12.74
N LYS A 27 -12.66 0.69 12.31
CA LYS A 27 -13.21 0.08 11.08
C LYS A 27 -14.74 -0.05 11.12
N GLU A 28 -15.29 -0.31 12.30
CA GLU A 28 -16.73 -0.39 12.53
C GLU A 28 -17.40 0.99 12.68
N GLY A 29 -16.64 2.07 12.53
CA GLY A 29 -17.15 3.45 12.69
C GLY A 29 -17.41 3.86 14.14
N LYS A 30 -16.91 3.11 15.12
CA LYS A 30 -16.99 3.46 16.53
C LYS A 30 -15.98 4.56 16.86
N THR A 31 -16.34 5.42 17.82
CA THR A 31 -15.44 6.46 18.30
C THR A 31 -14.34 5.85 19.16
N VAL A 32 -13.09 6.12 18.78
CA VAL A 32 -11.88 5.78 19.55
C VAL A 32 -11.15 7.05 19.90
N ILE A 33 -11.02 7.33 21.19
CA ILE A 33 -10.27 8.48 21.72
C ILE A 33 -9.15 7.93 22.61
N GLU A 34 -7.91 8.35 22.34
CA GLU A 34 -6.74 7.91 23.07
C GLU A 34 -5.92 9.07 23.60
N PRO A 35 -5.47 9.03 24.85
CA PRO A 35 -4.45 9.93 25.34
C PRO A 35 -3.11 9.58 24.69
N TRP A 36 -2.44 10.58 24.13
CA TRP A 36 -1.14 10.39 23.49
C TRP A 36 -0.13 11.42 23.98
N THR A 37 1.10 10.98 24.26
CA THR A 37 2.16 11.89 24.65
C THR A 37 2.53 12.82 23.51
N SER A 38 2.70 14.09 23.81
CA SER A 38 3.13 15.12 22.87
C SER A 38 4.21 16.00 23.51
N SER A 39 5.36 16.11 22.87
CA SER A 39 6.41 17.02 23.30
C SER A 39 6.03 18.49 23.04
N SER A 40 5.14 18.75 22.09
CA SER A 40 4.60 20.06 21.80
C SER A 40 3.36 20.34 22.66
N LYS A 41 3.28 21.56 23.19
CA LYS A 41 2.07 22.10 23.86
C LYS A 41 1.17 22.88 22.89
N GLN A 42 1.54 22.95 21.61
CA GLN A 42 0.84 23.74 20.60
C GLN A 42 -0.39 23.09 19.95
N PRO A 43 -0.56 21.75 19.96
CA PRO A 43 -1.73 21.14 19.34
C PRO A 43 -3.02 21.68 19.96
N ASN A 44 -3.95 22.15 19.12
CA ASN A 44 -5.26 22.64 19.48
C ASN A 44 -6.34 21.69 19.03
N VAL A 45 -7.51 21.77 19.68
CA VAL A 45 -8.67 20.97 19.26
C VAL A 45 -8.97 21.19 17.77
N GLY A 46 -9.13 20.09 17.03
CA GLY A 46 -9.39 20.09 15.59
C GLY A 46 -8.13 20.04 14.71
N ASP A 47 -6.93 20.20 15.27
CA ASP A 47 -5.70 19.97 14.50
C ASP A 47 -5.59 18.50 14.07
N GLN A 48 -5.03 18.27 12.88
CA GLN A 48 -4.81 16.92 12.34
C GLN A 48 -3.67 16.19 13.07
N VAL A 49 -3.81 14.90 13.17
CA VAL A 49 -2.80 14.02 13.76
C VAL A 49 -2.55 12.83 12.85
N PHE A 50 -1.28 12.56 12.59
CA PHE A 50 -0.82 11.34 11.93
C PHE A 50 -0.02 10.52 12.93
N LEU A 51 -0.40 9.26 13.13
CA LEU A 51 0.30 8.33 14.02
C LEU A 51 1.30 7.48 13.22
N LEU A 52 2.56 7.67 13.50
CA LEU A 52 3.67 6.91 12.92
C LEU A 52 4.11 5.81 13.87
N LYS A 53 4.05 4.57 13.41
CA LYS A 53 4.69 3.42 14.06
C LYS A 53 6.16 3.35 13.66
N ASN A 54 7.05 3.26 14.65
CA ASN A 54 8.50 3.25 14.43
C ASN A 54 8.91 2.10 13.48
N LYS A 55 9.79 2.38 12.52
CA LYS A 55 10.28 1.46 11.47
C LYS A 55 9.23 1.01 10.44
N VAL A 56 7.98 1.42 10.57
CA VAL A 56 6.86 1.01 9.70
C VAL A 56 6.40 2.18 8.83
N GLY A 57 5.82 3.21 9.43
CA GLY A 57 5.21 4.33 8.72
C GLY A 57 3.96 4.84 9.43
N ILE A 58 3.12 5.61 8.73
CA ILE A 58 1.86 6.13 9.27
C ILE A 58 0.80 5.03 9.24
N ILE A 59 0.31 4.69 10.41
CA ILE A 59 -0.71 3.65 10.66
C ILE A 59 -2.01 4.21 11.21
N GLY A 60 -2.07 5.51 11.51
CA GLY A 60 -3.25 6.14 12.06
C GLY A 60 -3.38 7.60 11.65
N HIS A 61 -4.62 8.06 11.57
CA HIS A 61 -5.02 9.44 11.38
C HIS A 61 -6.16 9.78 12.31
N GLY A 62 -6.23 11.03 12.70
CA GLY A 62 -7.29 11.55 13.56
C GLY A 62 -7.15 13.04 13.79
N HIS A 63 -7.85 13.52 14.79
CA HIS A 63 -7.84 14.93 15.17
C HIS A 63 -7.67 15.06 16.68
N VAL A 64 -7.09 16.16 17.09
CA VAL A 64 -7.00 16.51 18.51
C VAL A 64 -8.41 16.76 19.06
N GLU A 65 -8.84 15.95 20.00
CA GLU A 65 -10.12 16.07 20.70
C GLU A 65 -9.98 16.93 21.98
N LYS A 66 -8.84 16.80 22.66
CA LYS A 66 -8.49 17.60 23.83
C LYS A 66 -7.08 18.13 23.69
N ALA A 67 -6.93 19.42 23.86
CA ALA A 67 -5.65 20.11 23.82
C ALA A 67 -4.74 19.69 24.98
N SER A 68 -3.50 20.12 24.91
CA SER A 68 -2.41 19.76 25.80
C SER A 68 -2.76 19.86 27.30
N TYR A 69 -2.47 18.77 28.04
CA TYR A 69 -2.59 18.70 29.50
C TYR A 69 -1.49 17.80 30.09
N GLU A 70 -1.21 18.02 31.39
CA GLU A 70 -0.24 17.16 32.11
C GLU A 70 -0.93 15.93 32.70
N ALA A 71 -0.31 14.75 32.49
CA ALA A 71 -0.73 13.50 33.06
C ALA A 71 0.48 12.67 33.53
N PRO A 72 0.31 11.62 34.31
CA PRO A 72 1.39 10.71 34.69
C PRO A 72 2.15 10.22 33.46
N HIS A 73 3.44 9.97 33.62
CA HIS A 73 4.27 9.45 32.53
C HIS A 73 3.76 8.08 32.07
N TYR A 74 3.81 7.80 30.76
CA TYR A 74 3.38 6.52 30.18
C TYR A 74 4.22 5.31 30.64
N ASP A 75 5.47 5.53 31.04
CA ASP A 75 6.31 4.55 31.70
C ASP A 75 5.90 4.47 33.19
N SER A 76 5.45 3.30 33.64
CA SER A 76 4.92 3.09 35.00
C SER A 76 5.93 3.44 36.09
N LYS A 77 7.21 3.12 35.89
CA LYS A 77 8.28 3.44 36.87
C LYS A 77 8.44 4.94 37.08
N LYS A 78 8.44 5.69 35.98
CA LYS A 78 8.51 7.16 36.04
C LYS A 78 7.24 7.78 36.61
N ALA A 79 6.09 7.18 36.32
CA ALA A 79 4.82 7.60 36.89
C ALA A 79 4.79 7.39 38.41
N GLU A 80 5.29 6.26 38.92
CA GLU A 80 5.45 5.97 40.34
C GLU A 80 6.42 6.94 41.05
N GLU A 81 7.43 7.44 40.32
CA GLU A 81 8.33 8.51 40.77
C GLU A 81 7.66 9.90 40.73
N GLY A 82 6.39 10.01 40.35
CA GLY A 82 5.65 11.25 40.27
C GLY A 82 5.96 12.07 38.99
N GLN A 83 6.69 11.52 38.03
CA GLN A 83 6.97 12.21 36.77
C GLN A 83 5.71 12.34 35.95
N LYS A 84 5.51 13.54 35.41
CA LYS A 84 4.41 13.87 34.50
C LYS A 84 4.94 14.14 33.10
N THR A 85 4.12 13.92 32.12
CA THR A 85 4.39 14.28 30.74
C THR A 85 3.16 14.94 30.11
N ASN A 86 3.39 15.66 29.04
CA ASN A 86 2.35 16.36 28.32
C ASN A 86 1.59 15.39 27.41
N HIS A 87 0.26 15.42 27.45
CA HIS A 87 -0.63 14.60 26.64
C HIS A 87 -1.60 15.47 25.85
N ILE A 88 -2.12 14.90 24.78
CA ILE A 88 -3.30 15.34 24.05
C ILE A 88 -4.24 14.15 23.94
N ASP A 89 -5.54 14.34 23.84
CA ASP A 89 -6.46 13.27 23.46
C ASP A 89 -6.70 13.34 21.97
N VAL A 90 -6.55 12.19 21.29
CA VAL A 90 -6.72 12.05 19.86
C VAL A 90 -7.92 11.19 19.56
N LYS A 91 -8.84 11.72 18.76
CA LYS A 91 -9.94 10.97 18.17
C LYS A 91 -9.50 10.42 16.83
N PHE A 92 -9.33 9.10 16.76
CA PHE A 92 -8.93 8.42 15.54
C PHE A 92 -10.13 8.22 14.60
N ASP A 93 -9.94 8.55 13.33
CA ASP A 93 -10.87 8.26 12.22
C ASP A 93 -10.31 7.24 11.22
N TRP A 94 -9.04 6.89 11.39
CA TRP A 94 -8.39 5.81 10.67
C TRP A 94 -7.28 5.22 11.54
N LEU A 95 -7.26 3.90 11.65
CA LEU A 95 -6.26 3.15 12.39
C LEU A 95 -6.13 1.77 11.76
N MET A 96 -4.90 1.36 11.43
CA MET A 96 -4.62 0.15 10.67
C MET A 96 -3.59 -0.74 11.33
N ASP A 97 -3.81 -2.04 11.23
CA ASP A 97 -2.78 -3.04 11.54
C ASP A 97 -1.83 -3.14 10.33
N GLU A 98 -0.54 -3.03 10.56
CA GLU A 98 0.50 -3.17 9.53
C GLU A 98 0.46 -4.49 8.76
N ILE A 99 -0.13 -5.55 9.36
CA ILE A 99 -0.30 -6.86 8.72
C ILE A 99 -1.23 -6.74 7.50
N GLU A 100 -2.11 -5.74 7.48
CA GLU A 100 -3.07 -5.54 6.40
C GLU A 100 -2.52 -4.69 5.25
N ASN A 101 -1.30 -4.15 5.38
CA ASN A 101 -0.58 -3.34 4.38
C ASN A 101 -1.30 -2.06 3.89
N ASP A 102 -2.24 -1.55 4.67
CA ASP A 102 -2.99 -0.34 4.35
C ASP A 102 -2.40 0.89 5.07
N TYR A 103 -1.08 0.96 5.23
CA TYR A 103 -0.38 2.06 5.87
C TYR A 103 0.48 2.85 4.87
N ILE A 104 0.88 4.07 5.24
CA ILE A 104 1.81 4.87 4.43
C ILE A 104 3.23 4.53 4.89
N SER A 105 3.98 3.81 4.06
CA SER A 105 5.32 3.32 4.44
C SER A 105 6.30 4.45 4.72
N LEU A 106 7.27 4.16 5.58
CA LEU A 106 8.31 5.13 5.94
C LEU A 106 9.15 5.53 4.73
N GLU A 107 9.46 4.59 3.84
CA GLU A 107 10.20 4.80 2.60
C GLU A 107 9.44 5.77 1.67
N LEU A 108 8.12 5.59 1.52
CA LEU A 108 7.27 6.50 0.74
C LEU A 108 7.30 7.91 1.34
N LEU A 109 7.15 8.02 2.66
CA LEU A 109 7.19 9.30 3.36
C LEU A 109 8.53 10.03 3.16
N GLU A 110 9.65 9.32 3.31
CA GLU A 110 10.99 9.87 3.13
C GLU A 110 11.25 10.29 1.67
N SER A 111 10.72 9.54 0.71
CA SER A 111 10.83 9.82 -0.72
C SER A 111 10.01 11.04 -1.16
N VAL A 112 8.74 11.10 -0.73
CA VAL A 112 7.78 12.14 -1.17
C VAL A 112 7.96 13.45 -0.39
N PHE A 113 8.32 13.36 0.89
CA PHE A 113 8.44 14.50 1.81
C PHE A 113 9.83 14.59 2.45
N PRO A 114 10.90 14.73 1.67
CA PRO A 114 12.28 14.54 2.15
C PRO A 114 12.76 15.58 3.16
N LYS A 115 12.07 16.72 3.29
CA LYS A 115 12.44 17.76 4.25
C LYS A 115 11.71 17.63 5.58
N GLN A 116 10.78 16.67 5.73
CA GLN A 116 10.12 16.36 6.99
C GLN A 116 10.93 15.31 7.74
N THR A 117 10.99 15.43 9.07
CA THR A 117 11.58 14.40 9.92
C THR A 117 10.57 13.28 10.16
N TRP A 118 10.82 12.10 9.58
CA TRP A 118 9.98 10.91 9.73
C TRP A 118 10.51 9.91 10.77
N ARG A 119 11.67 10.17 11.35
CA ARG A 119 12.26 9.38 12.45
C ARG A 119 12.54 10.31 13.65
N PRO A 120 11.51 10.98 14.20
CA PRO A 120 11.73 11.90 15.28
C PRO A 120 12.04 11.17 16.58
N GLN A 121 12.83 11.81 17.44
CA GLN A 121 13.14 11.29 18.77
C GLN A 121 12.02 11.50 19.78
N SER A 122 11.06 12.38 19.48
CA SER A 122 9.93 12.72 20.35
C SER A 122 8.62 12.72 19.56
N SER A 123 7.52 12.42 20.23
CA SER A 123 6.16 12.47 19.71
C SER A 123 5.62 13.91 19.72
N GLY A 124 4.76 14.26 18.78
CA GLY A 124 4.10 15.56 18.72
C GLY A 124 4.87 16.63 17.97
N ILE A 125 5.66 16.26 16.97
CA ILE A 125 6.33 17.24 16.10
C ILE A 125 5.36 17.78 15.05
N GLU A 126 5.47 19.07 14.73
CA GLU A 126 4.65 19.72 13.70
C GLU A 126 5.06 19.22 12.30
N ILE A 127 4.08 18.91 11.47
CA ILE A 127 4.29 18.60 10.06
C ILE A 127 4.39 19.93 9.30
N LYS A 128 5.38 20.05 8.43
CA LYS A 128 5.58 21.27 7.65
C LYS A 128 4.35 21.60 6.82
N GLU A 129 3.93 22.86 6.89
CA GLU A 129 2.73 23.36 6.22
C GLU A 129 2.71 23.04 4.72
N GLU A 130 3.88 23.13 4.04
CA GLU A 130 4.05 22.81 2.62
C GLU A 130 3.67 21.37 2.27
N TYR A 131 3.65 20.46 3.26
CA TYR A 131 3.39 19.03 3.05
C TYR A 131 1.98 18.59 3.47
N ILE A 132 1.28 19.35 4.30
CA ILE A 132 -0.01 18.94 4.89
C ILE A 132 -1.00 18.51 3.80
N ASN A 133 -1.25 19.38 2.80
CA ASN A 133 -2.19 19.09 1.73
C ASN A 133 -1.80 17.87 0.87
N ASN A 134 -0.50 17.66 0.64
CA ASN A 134 -0.03 16.52 -0.12
C ASN A 134 -0.06 15.22 0.68
N LEU A 135 0.27 15.29 1.98
CA LEU A 135 0.16 14.16 2.89
C LEU A 135 -1.30 13.72 3.05
N GLU A 136 -2.22 14.68 3.18
CA GLU A 136 -3.65 14.42 3.21
C GLU A 136 -4.12 13.70 1.93
N LYS A 137 -3.69 14.13 0.75
CA LYS A 137 -4.00 13.43 -0.51
C LYS A 137 -3.50 12.00 -0.52
N VAL A 138 -2.25 11.76 -0.09
CA VAL A 138 -1.68 10.41 0.02
C VAL A 138 -2.49 9.57 1.02
N PHE A 139 -2.84 10.15 2.16
CA PHE A 139 -3.66 9.51 3.17
C PHE A 139 -5.04 9.12 2.62
N GLN A 140 -5.75 10.03 1.97
CA GLN A 140 -7.06 9.74 1.37
C GLN A 140 -6.98 8.66 0.29
N GLN A 141 -5.90 8.64 -0.48
CA GLN A 141 -5.65 7.56 -1.44
C GLN A 141 -5.51 6.20 -0.73
N VAL A 142 -4.68 6.12 0.32
CA VAL A 142 -4.50 4.88 1.10
C VAL A 142 -5.81 4.47 1.78
N LYS A 143 -6.51 5.41 2.42
CA LYS A 143 -7.81 5.17 3.07
C LYS A 143 -8.88 4.66 2.10
N SER A 144 -8.86 5.12 0.85
CA SER A 144 -9.81 4.70 -0.19
C SER A 144 -9.49 3.33 -0.81
N ILE A 145 -8.31 2.77 -0.51
CA ILE A 145 -7.95 1.43 -0.98
C ILE A 145 -8.73 0.43 -0.12
N PRO A 146 -9.66 -0.35 -0.68
CA PRO A 146 -10.28 -1.44 0.07
C PRO A 146 -9.18 -2.37 0.55
N ASN A 147 -9.31 -2.92 1.75
CA ASN A 147 -8.40 -3.94 2.30
C ASN A 147 -8.32 -5.13 1.32
N THR A 148 -7.44 -5.00 0.34
CA THR A 148 -7.34 -5.94 -0.78
C THR A 148 -6.06 -6.72 -0.60
N ARG A 149 -6.09 -7.66 0.33
CA ARG A 149 -5.03 -8.68 0.40
C ARG A 149 -4.96 -9.38 -0.95
N ILE A 150 -3.82 -9.25 -1.62
CA ILE A 150 -3.56 -9.90 -2.89
C ILE A 150 -2.96 -11.28 -2.60
N ASP A 151 -3.61 -12.30 -3.11
CA ASP A 151 -3.13 -13.68 -2.97
C ASP A 151 -2.10 -13.99 -4.05
N PHE A 152 -0.85 -13.61 -3.79
CA PHE A 152 0.27 -13.96 -4.66
C PHE A 152 0.56 -15.46 -4.70
N GLU A 153 0.17 -16.22 -3.68
CA GLU A 153 0.33 -17.68 -3.64
C GLU A 153 -0.50 -18.35 -4.74
N ALA A 154 -1.72 -17.85 -4.99
CA ALA A 154 -2.55 -18.34 -6.09
C ALA A 154 -1.87 -18.11 -7.46
N LEU A 155 -1.26 -16.92 -7.65
CA LEU A 155 -0.51 -16.59 -8.86
C LEU A 155 0.73 -17.49 -9.01
N TYR A 156 1.49 -17.64 -7.94
CA TYR A 156 2.68 -18.48 -7.88
C TYR A 156 2.34 -19.95 -8.19
N THR A 157 1.33 -20.49 -7.53
CA THR A 157 0.88 -21.88 -7.71
C THR A 157 0.46 -22.16 -9.16
N PHE A 158 -0.32 -21.24 -9.76
CA PHE A 158 -0.72 -21.38 -11.15
C PHE A 158 0.49 -21.38 -12.10
N LEU A 159 1.35 -20.38 -12.01
CA LEU A 159 2.48 -20.24 -12.93
C LEU A 159 3.50 -21.36 -12.76
N LYS A 160 3.76 -21.82 -11.53
CA LYS A 160 4.70 -22.91 -11.24
C LYS A 160 4.19 -24.25 -11.71
N ASN A 161 2.93 -24.58 -11.43
CA ASN A 161 2.44 -25.95 -11.57
C ASN A 161 1.71 -26.20 -12.90
N TYR A 162 1.13 -25.15 -13.51
CA TYR A 162 0.21 -25.31 -14.62
C TYR A 162 0.62 -24.61 -15.91
N CYS A 163 1.58 -23.68 -15.88
CA CYS A 163 1.95 -22.92 -17.08
C CYS A 163 2.26 -23.83 -18.28
N ARG A 164 1.84 -23.40 -19.49
CA ARG A 164 2.03 -24.08 -20.78
C ARG A 164 1.27 -25.40 -20.93
N ARG A 165 0.58 -25.92 -19.93
CA ARG A 165 -0.23 -27.12 -20.09
C ARG A 165 -1.38 -26.87 -21.07
N ILE A 166 -1.87 -27.96 -21.66
CA ILE A 166 -3.08 -27.95 -22.48
C ILE A 166 -4.28 -27.92 -21.54
N TYR A 167 -5.24 -27.07 -21.84
CA TYR A 167 -6.51 -26.95 -21.14
C TYR A 167 -7.65 -27.18 -22.12
N SER A 168 -8.63 -27.92 -21.71
CA SER A 168 -9.92 -28.06 -22.38
C SER A 168 -11.06 -27.71 -21.43
N ASP A 169 -12.18 -27.30 -21.98
CA ASP A 169 -13.37 -27.08 -21.15
C ASP A 169 -13.69 -28.37 -20.37
N PRO A 170 -13.92 -28.32 -19.05
CA PRO A 170 -14.23 -29.49 -18.25
C PRO A 170 -15.35 -30.37 -18.81
N GLU A 171 -16.37 -29.76 -19.41
CA GLU A 171 -17.50 -30.49 -20.00
C GLU A 171 -17.11 -31.27 -21.28
N LYS A 172 -15.95 -30.96 -21.86
CA LYS A 172 -15.40 -31.63 -23.05
C LYS A 172 -14.19 -32.50 -22.72
N ALA A 173 -13.79 -32.58 -21.46
CA ALA A 173 -12.52 -33.19 -21.06
C ALA A 173 -12.63 -34.71 -20.76
N GLY A 174 -13.84 -35.28 -20.78
CA GLY A 174 -14.05 -36.70 -20.49
C GLY A 174 -13.48 -37.09 -19.12
N ASP A 175 -12.64 -38.12 -19.08
CA ASP A 175 -12.04 -38.63 -17.84
C ASP A 175 -11.16 -37.58 -17.10
N LYS A 176 -10.76 -36.51 -17.76
CA LYS A 176 -9.98 -35.42 -17.20
C LYS A 176 -10.84 -34.25 -16.67
N LYS A 177 -12.15 -34.42 -16.56
CA LYS A 177 -13.06 -33.37 -16.13
C LYS A 177 -12.62 -32.74 -14.79
N ALA A 178 -12.38 -33.55 -13.78
CA ALA A 178 -11.97 -33.07 -12.45
C ALA A 178 -10.63 -32.32 -12.47
N GLU A 179 -9.65 -32.80 -13.25
CA GLU A 179 -8.37 -32.09 -13.44
C GLU A 179 -8.58 -30.73 -14.10
N MET A 180 -9.45 -30.64 -15.11
CA MET A 180 -9.72 -29.39 -15.82
C MET A 180 -10.51 -28.40 -14.97
N GLU A 181 -11.41 -28.88 -14.11
CA GLU A 181 -12.11 -28.03 -13.11
C GLU A 181 -11.13 -27.43 -12.12
N GLU A 182 -10.21 -28.22 -11.59
CA GLU A 182 -9.17 -27.71 -10.67
C GLU A 182 -8.30 -26.66 -11.35
N ILE A 183 -7.80 -26.94 -12.56
CA ILE A 183 -7.01 -26.00 -13.34
C ILE A 183 -7.77 -24.71 -13.61
N LYS A 184 -9.06 -24.80 -13.97
CA LYS A 184 -9.94 -23.64 -14.18
C LYS A 184 -10.04 -22.78 -12.93
N LYS A 185 -10.29 -23.39 -11.77
CA LYS A 185 -10.41 -22.71 -10.50
C LYS A 185 -9.13 -21.97 -10.12
N VAL A 186 -7.99 -22.64 -10.19
CA VAL A 186 -6.67 -22.05 -9.87
C VAL A 186 -6.32 -20.94 -10.85
N GLY A 187 -6.51 -21.16 -12.16
CA GLY A 187 -6.23 -20.18 -13.19
C GLY A 187 -7.09 -18.93 -13.11
N GLN A 188 -8.39 -19.09 -12.84
CA GLN A 188 -9.30 -17.95 -12.63
C GLN A 188 -8.96 -17.18 -11.36
N THR A 189 -8.57 -17.87 -10.29
CA THR A 189 -8.13 -17.21 -9.05
C THR A 189 -6.85 -16.40 -9.28
N ALA A 190 -5.83 -17.00 -9.89
CA ALA A 190 -4.59 -16.30 -10.22
C ALA A 190 -4.84 -15.06 -11.10
N TYR A 191 -5.68 -15.19 -12.12
CA TYR A 191 -6.06 -14.08 -13.00
C TYR A 191 -6.76 -12.95 -12.23
N ARG A 192 -7.70 -13.29 -11.35
CA ARG A 192 -8.42 -12.32 -10.52
C ARG A 192 -7.47 -11.57 -9.59
N GLU A 193 -6.58 -12.30 -8.90
CA GLU A 193 -5.63 -11.69 -7.96
C GLU A 193 -4.61 -10.80 -8.69
N PHE A 194 -4.16 -11.18 -9.89
CA PHE A 194 -3.29 -10.32 -10.68
C PHE A 194 -3.99 -9.03 -11.15
N ASN A 195 -5.26 -9.12 -11.52
CA ASN A 195 -6.05 -7.92 -11.86
C ASN A 195 -6.31 -7.02 -10.65
N LYS A 196 -6.54 -7.60 -9.46
CA LYS A 196 -6.60 -6.81 -8.21
C LYS A 196 -5.31 -6.02 -8.02
N TYR A 197 -4.17 -6.65 -8.24
CA TYR A 197 -2.87 -5.99 -8.13
C TYR A 197 -2.74 -4.83 -9.13
N GLY A 198 -3.16 -5.02 -10.37
CA GLY A 198 -3.21 -3.94 -11.35
C GLY A 198 -4.08 -2.76 -10.88
N LYS A 199 -5.27 -3.04 -10.35
CA LYS A 199 -6.16 -2.02 -9.80
C LYS A 199 -5.58 -1.33 -8.55
N TYR A 200 -4.84 -2.05 -7.74
CA TYR A 200 -4.12 -1.47 -6.62
C TYR A 200 -3.06 -0.46 -7.09
N ILE A 201 -2.25 -0.82 -8.09
CA ILE A 201 -1.26 0.09 -8.66
C ILE A 201 -1.91 1.30 -9.32
N GLU A 202 -3.03 1.14 -10.03
CA GLU A 202 -3.79 2.26 -10.60
C GLU A 202 -4.13 3.31 -9.53
N LYS A 203 -4.54 2.88 -8.35
CA LYS A 203 -4.85 3.78 -7.23
C LYS A 203 -3.61 4.50 -6.68
N LEU A 204 -2.45 3.85 -6.69
CA LEU A 204 -1.19 4.45 -6.27
C LEU A 204 -0.61 5.43 -7.28
N LEU A 205 -1.07 5.39 -8.53
CA LEU A 205 -0.58 6.22 -9.63
C LEU A 205 -1.69 7.12 -10.18
N PRO A 206 -2.01 8.25 -9.52
CA PRO A 206 -2.98 9.20 -10.03
C PRO A 206 -2.64 9.66 -11.46
N GLY A 207 -3.64 9.62 -12.34
CA GLY A 207 -3.46 9.96 -13.76
C GLY A 207 -3.05 8.76 -14.63
N TYR A 208 -3.15 7.55 -14.09
CA TYR A 208 -2.98 6.31 -14.85
C TYR A 208 -4.25 5.44 -14.76
N THR A 209 -4.47 4.61 -15.76
CA THR A 209 -5.59 3.68 -15.85
C THR A 209 -5.11 2.28 -16.18
N VAL A 210 -5.79 1.27 -15.64
CA VAL A 210 -5.50 -0.14 -15.96
C VAL A 210 -6.08 -0.46 -17.32
N GLY A 211 -5.22 -0.88 -18.23
CA GLY A 211 -5.58 -1.38 -19.55
C GLY A 211 -6.02 -2.84 -19.56
N LYS A 212 -5.92 -3.45 -20.71
CA LYS A 212 -6.22 -4.88 -20.88
C LYS A 212 -5.15 -5.75 -20.23
N SER A 213 -5.59 -6.81 -19.57
CA SER A 213 -4.70 -7.87 -19.08
C SER A 213 -4.80 -9.12 -19.94
N THR A 214 -3.75 -9.95 -19.92
CA THR A 214 -3.83 -11.29 -20.48
C THR A 214 -4.73 -12.18 -19.63
N GLY A 215 -5.51 -13.05 -20.26
CA GLY A 215 -6.24 -14.11 -19.57
C GLY A 215 -5.31 -15.15 -18.93
N TRP A 216 -5.87 -16.07 -18.16
CA TRP A 216 -5.13 -17.21 -17.60
C TRP A 216 -4.88 -18.33 -18.63
N GLN A 217 -5.58 -18.32 -19.75
CA GLN A 217 -5.42 -19.25 -20.88
C GLN A 217 -5.68 -18.54 -22.22
N ASN A 218 -5.14 -19.08 -23.29
CA ASN A 218 -5.38 -18.66 -24.66
C ASN A 218 -5.45 -19.88 -25.58
N SER A 219 -6.56 -20.02 -26.32
CA SER A 219 -6.77 -21.09 -27.31
C SER A 219 -6.44 -22.49 -26.78
N GLY A 220 -6.89 -22.82 -25.56
CA GLY A 220 -6.65 -24.12 -24.95
C GLY A 220 -5.24 -24.34 -24.39
N ARG A 221 -4.42 -23.31 -24.29
CA ARG A 221 -3.13 -23.35 -23.58
C ARG A 221 -3.14 -22.42 -22.38
N LEU A 222 -2.64 -22.94 -21.27
CA LEU A 222 -2.45 -22.14 -20.07
C LEU A 222 -1.31 -21.15 -20.29
N MET A 223 -1.54 -19.91 -19.82
CA MET A 223 -0.54 -18.84 -19.99
C MET A 223 0.71 -19.14 -19.19
N LYS A 224 1.85 -18.75 -19.76
CA LYS A 224 3.17 -18.86 -19.13
C LYS A 224 3.56 -17.61 -18.34
N TYR A 225 2.73 -16.58 -18.38
CA TYR A 225 2.89 -15.31 -17.66
C TYR A 225 1.53 -14.64 -17.56
N PHE A 226 1.41 -13.74 -16.60
CA PHE A 226 0.37 -12.72 -16.59
C PHE A 226 1.01 -11.39 -16.97
N TRP A 227 0.25 -10.59 -17.69
CA TRP A 227 0.67 -9.27 -18.12
C TRP A 227 -0.51 -8.32 -18.04
N ILE A 228 -0.29 -7.15 -17.49
CA ILE A 228 -1.25 -6.07 -17.40
C ILE A 228 -0.58 -4.77 -17.81
N GLU A 229 -1.30 -3.96 -18.52
CA GLU A 229 -0.87 -2.66 -18.97
C GLU A 229 -1.51 -1.57 -18.13
N ILE A 230 -0.72 -0.60 -17.70
CA ILE A 230 -1.19 0.57 -16.97
C ILE A 230 -0.78 1.79 -17.78
N LYS A 231 -1.77 2.49 -18.33
CA LYS A 231 -1.56 3.59 -19.26
C LYS A 231 -1.76 4.93 -18.60
N LYS A 232 -1.04 5.95 -19.07
CA LYS A 232 -1.27 7.33 -18.66
C LYS A 232 -2.63 7.78 -19.19
N ALA A 233 -3.46 8.39 -18.34
CA ALA A 233 -4.78 8.89 -18.72
C ALA A 233 -4.68 9.91 -19.86
N GLY A 234 -5.56 9.79 -20.84
CA GLY A 234 -5.54 10.58 -22.08
C GLY A 234 -4.62 10.03 -23.17
N TYR A 235 -3.96 8.89 -22.94
CA TYR A 235 -3.07 8.22 -23.89
C TYR A 235 -3.41 6.74 -24.08
N GLU A 236 -4.63 6.34 -23.71
CA GLU A 236 -5.08 4.95 -23.70
C GLU A 236 -5.09 4.32 -25.10
N GLU A 237 -5.37 5.13 -26.11
CA GLU A 237 -5.42 4.72 -27.52
C GLU A 237 -4.02 4.53 -28.14
N LEU A 238 -2.98 5.11 -27.56
CA LEU A 238 -1.64 4.97 -28.09
C LEU A 238 -1.09 3.58 -27.78
N ALA A 239 -0.45 3.00 -28.78
CA ALA A 239 0.21 1.70 -28.65
C ALA A 239 1.20 1.69 -27.48
N HIS A 240 1.59 0.55 -27.04
CA HIS A 240 2.41 0.13 -25.90
C HIS A 240 3.52 1.06 -25.37
N SER A 241 3.65 2.23 -25.91
CA SER A 241 4.75 3.18 -25.70
C SER A 241 4.63 4.05 -24.44
N ILE A 242 3.46 4.09 -23.82
CA ILE A 242 3.19 4.85 -22.60
C ILE A 242 2.50 3.91 -21.60
N SER A 243 3.18 2.86 -21.25
CA SER A 243 2.60 1.86 -20.38
C SER A 243 3.57 1.35 -19.33
N ILE A 244 3.02 0.95 -18.22
CA ILE A 244 3.68 0.15 -17.22
C ILE A 244 3.22 -1.28 -17.45
N SER A 245 4.13 -2.17 -17.81
CA SER A 245 3.82 -3.59 -17.95
C SER A 245 4.20 -4.31 -16.68
N MET A 246 3.27 -5.04 -16.10
CA MET A 246 3.52 -5.94 -14.99
C MET A 246 3.51 -7.37 -15.51
N ASN A 247 4.56 -8.11 -15.24
CA ASN A 247 4.75 -9.44 -15.74
C ASN A 247 5.10 -10.40 -14.60
N ALA A 248 4.37 -11.49 -14.50
CA ALA A 248 4.69 -12.59 -13.61
C ALA A 248 5.11 -13.80 -14.44
N TYR A 249 6.35 -14.23 -14.29
CA TYR A 249 6.94 -15.34 -15.02
C TYR A 249 7.37 -16.45 -14.07
N PRO A 250 7.17 -17.73 -14.42
CA PRO A 250 7.93 -18.80 -13.82
C PRO A 250 9.37 -18.69 -14.35
N GLU A 251 10.33 -18.64 -13.48
CA GLU A 251 11.77 -18.54 -13.72
C GLU A 251 12.31 -18.51 -15.15
N TYR A 252 13.12 -17.50 -15.46
CA TYR A 252 13.97 -17.52 -16.64
C TYR A 252 15.47 -17.66 -16.33
N ASN A 253 15.93 -17.48 -15.11
CA ASN A 253 17.37 -17.51 -14.78
C ASN A 253 17.63 -18.12 -13.41
N LYS A 254 17.78 -19.43 -13.29
CA LYS A 254 18.38 -20.16 -12.14
C LYS A 254 17.82 -19.87 -10.73
N ARG A 255 16.89 -18.94 -10.57
CA ARG A 255 16.19 -18.66 -9.30
C ARG A 255 14.88 -19.45 -9.31
N LYS A 256 14.64 -20.19 -8.23
CA LYS A 256 13.39 -20.99 -8.09
C LYS A 256 12.25 -20.08 -7.67
N GLY A 257 11.27 -19.84 -8.53
CA GLY A 257 10.08 -19.08 -8.16
C GLY A 257 9.41 -18.31 -9.30
N VAL A 258 8.38 -17.55 -9.00
CA VAL A 258 7.72 -16.64 -9.92
C VAL A 258 8.34 -15.24 -9.74
N THR A 259 8.77 -14.65 -10.84
CA THR A 259 9.31 -13.28 -10.82
C THR A 259 8.23 -12.32 -11.23
N LEU A 260 7.94 -11.34 -10.37
CA LEU A 260 7.17 -10.16 -10.74
C LEU A 260 8.14 -9.10 -11.24
N SER A 261 7.90 -8.61 -12.44
CA SER A 261 8.70 -7.52 -13.02
C SER A 261 7.79 -6.40 -13.49
N VAL A 262 8.27 -5.18 -13.33
CA VAL A 262 7.63 -3.98 -13.83
C VAL A 262 8.52 -3.37 -14.90
N ARG A 263 7.93 -3.02 -16.03
CA ARG A 263 8.61 -2.27 -17.10
C ARG A 263 7.88 -0.96 -17.31
N VAL A 264 8.63 0.12 -17.37
CA VAL A 264 8.13 1.42 -17.80
C VAL A 264 8.57 1.60 -19.25
N GLU A 265 7.60 1.62 -20.15
CA GLU A 265 7.84 1.82 -21.58
C GLU A 265 7.60 3.29 -21.91
N ALA A 266 8.68 3.96 -22.26
CA ALA A 266 8.70 5.41 -22.52
C ALA A 266 8.83 5.77 -23.99
N LYS A 267 8.84 4.78 -24.90
CA LYS A 267 9.04 5.00 -26.32
C LYS A 267 7.85 4.50 -27.11
N ASP A 268 7.34 5.33 -27.99
CA ASP A 268 6.48 4.90 -29.08
C ASP A 268 7.32 4.14 -30.12
N SER A 269 6.88 2.94 -30.50
CA SER A 269 7.49 2.17 -31.58
C SER A 269 7.48 2.94 -32.93
N HIS A 270 6.62 3.93 -33.06
CA HIS A 270 6.47 4.77 -34.24
C HIS A 270 7.07 6.18 -34.09
N CYS A 271 7.31 6.66 -32.86
CA CYS A 271 7.99 7.91 -32.57
C CYS A 271 9.45 7.67 -32.25
N LYS A 272 10.32 7.95 -33.18
CA LYS A 272 11.76 7.73 -33.02
C LYS A 272 12.47 8.70 -32.06
N LYS A 273 11.80 9.66 -31.46
CA LYS A 273 12.51 10.79 -30.85
C LYS A 273 12.21 11.14 -29.41
N ASP A 274 11.04 10.88 -28.85
CA ASP A 274 10.73 11.43 -27.53
C ASP A 274 10.23 10.38 -26.54
N SER A 275 10.81 10.40 -25.34
CA SER A 275 10.30 9.72 -24.17
C SER A 275 9.07 10.48 -23.66
N PHE A 276 7.91 9.84 -23.61
CA PHE A 276 6.68 10.41 -23.04
C PHE A 276 6.76 10.58 -21.51
N PHE A 277 7.74 9.93 -20.87
CA PHE A 277 8.03 10.08 -19.46
C PHE A 277 9.37 10.78 -19.30
N SER A 278 9.42 11.79 -18.46
CA SER A 278 10.70 12.32 -17.99
C SER A 278 11.41 11.27 -17.14
N GLU A 279 12.74 11.31 -17.05
CA GLU A 279 13.50 10.43 -16.16
C GLU A 279 12.99 10.50 -14.71
N LYS A 280 12.58 11.68 -14.27
CA LYS A 280 11.99 11.90 -12.94
C LYS A 280 10.63 11.18 -12.76
N GLU A 281 9.78 11.18 -13.79
CA GLU A 281 8.52 10.43 -13.79
C GLU A 281 8.77 8.92 -13.78
N VAL A 282 9.68 8.43 -14.62
CA VAL A 282 10.08 7.01 -14.65
C VAL A 282 10.58 6.56 -13.29
N TYR A 283 11.47 7.34 -12.67
CA TYR A 283 12.01 7.06 -11.35
C TYR A 283 10.91 7.04 -10.27
N LYS A 284 10.02 8.04 -10.30
CA LYS A 284 8.89 8.13 -9.36
C LYS A 284 7.94 6.93 -9.49
N ILE A 285 7.58 6.57 -10.72
CA ILE A 285 6.70 5.41 -11.01
C ILE A 285 7.36 4.13 -10.53
N HIS A 286 8.64 3.93 -10.88
CA HIS A 286 9.39 2.74 -10.51
C HIS A 286 9.45 2.57 -8.98
N ASN A 287 9.76 3.62 -8.24
CA ASN A 287 9.82 3.56 -6.79
C ASN A 287 8.43 3.32 -6.17
N SER A 288 7.40 4.01 -6.64
CA SER A 288 6.03 3.79 -6.13
C SER A 288 5.54 2.35 -6.31
N ILE A 289 6.08 1.62 -7.28
CA ILE A 289 5.71 0.22 -7.54
C ILE A 289 6.60 -0.74 -6.74
N LEU A 290 7.88 -0.42 -6.55
CA LEU A 290 8.80 -1.25 -5.76
C LEU A 290 8.49 -1.20 -4.26
N ASP A 291 7.91 -0.10 -3.79
CA ASP A 291 7.53 0.09 -2.38
C ASP A 291 6.23 -0.63 -1.99
N ILE A 292 5.62 -1.39 -2.92
CA ILE A 292 4.46 -2.20 -2.60
C ILE A 292 4.92 -3.40 -1.77
N PRO A 293 4.47 -3.53 -0.52
CA PRO A 293 4.88 -4.63 0.32
C PRO A 293 4.35 -5.96 -0.26
N ILE A 294 5.25 -6.72 -0.82
CA ILE A 294 4.98 -8.11 -1.22
C ILE A 294 5.21 -8.94 0.04
N ASN A 295 4.13 -9.34 0.70
CA ASN A 295 4.25 -10.27 1.81
C ASN A 295 4.90 -11.57 1.32
N LYS A 296 6.03 -11.89 1.92
CA LYS A 296 6.69 -13.19 1.78
C LYS A 296 5.91 -14.26 2.51
#